data_a796847756c51f39683ad2c16123d23a
#
_entry.id   a796847756c51f39683ad2c16123d23a
#
_cell.length_a   1.000
_cell.length_b   1.000
_cell.length_c   1.000
_cell.angle_alpha   90.00
_cell.angle_beta   90.00
_cell.angle_gamma   90.00
#
_symmetry.space_group_name_H-M   'P 1'
#
loop_
_entity.id
_entity.type
_entity.pdbx_description
1 polymer ?
#
loop_
_entity_poly.entity_id
_entity_poly.type
_entity_poly.pdbx_seq_one_letter_code
_entity_poly.pdbx_strand_id
1 'polypeptide(L)'
;VVSRIVSVVKPVHEAALTFLPEAFASLRAQELPDGWEWEWLVQVDGGNAADVPAGVSEDSRVKVSDNRRGGPGVARTLAWDRSRGELVKVLDSDDILPAGALARDIAIMEAHPTVGWTVCRADDLMPDGSLQHNTLGDPEPGLLALGELYAYWATTHRPGVHPATLCIRESLLAEAGGWMALPASEDTALLLALDVMADGWFIGETGLHYRKHAAQTTAHPDHRAGDEWDALIGAIRKRVNALAVRHPPA
;
A
#
# COMPACT_ATOMS: atom_id res chain seq x y z
N VAL A 1 -25.98 4.35 13.57
CA VAL A 1 -24.51 4.47 13.72
C VAL A 1 -23.96 4.53 12.31
N VAL A 2 -23.16 5.55 12.00
CA VAL A 2 -22.47 5.63 10.70
C VAL A 2 -21.32 4.64 10.77
N SER A 3 -21.24 3.70 9.81
CA SER A 3 -20.14 2.74 9.75
C SER A 3 -18.83 3.47 9.42
N ARG A 4 -17.76 3.08 10.11
CA ARG A 4 -16.39 3.49 9.78
C ARG A 4 -15.89 2.65 8.60
N ILE A 5 -15.09 3.20 7.75
CA ILE A 5 -14.70 2.54 6.49
C ILE A 5 -13.18 2.44 6.38
N VAL A 6 -12.71 1.27 5.91
CA VAL A 6 -11.39 1.11 5.33
C VAL A 6 -11.52 1.18 3.81
N SER A 7 -10.93 2.17 3.18
CA SER A 7 -10.85 2.29 1.72
C SER A 7 -9.62 1.51 1.21
N VAL A 8 -9.85 0.41 0.51
CA VAL A 8 -8.76 -0.37 -0.09
C VAL A 8 -8.49 0.19 -1.49
N VAL A 9 -7.32 0.79 -1.71
CA VAL A 9 -6.94 1.39 -2.99
C VAL A 9 -6.15 0.40 -3.83
N LYS A 10 -6.54 0.29 -5.12
CA LYS A 10 -5.99 -0.70 -6.04
C LYS A 10 -5.71 -0.11 -7.41
N PRO A 11 -4.44 0.15 -7.75
CA PRO A 11 -4.05 0.38 -9.12
C PRO A 11 -4.03 -0.96 -9.86
N VAL A 12 -4.54 -0.99 -11.08
CA VAL A 12 -4.45 -2.17 -11.94
C VAL A 12 -4.19 -1.76 -13.38
N HIS A 13 -3.25 -2.40 -14.02
CA HIS A 13 -3.07 -2.27 -15.47
C HIS A 13 -3.69 -3.50 -16.17
N GLU A 14 -3.97 -3.38 -17.46
CA GLU A 14 -4.72 -4.35 -18.26
C GLU A 14 -4.22 -5.80 -18.08
N ALA A 15 -2.91 -6.04 -18.10
CA ALA A 15 -2.35 -7.40 -17.97
C ALA A 15 -2.57 -8.03 -16.58
N ALA A 16 -2.92 -7.24 -15.56
CA ALA A 16 -3.13 -7.70 -14.20
C ALA A 16 -4.62 -7.91 -13.84
N LEU A 17 -5.54 -7.64 -14.76
CA LEU A 17 -6.99 -7.84 -14.55
C LEU A 17 -7.34 -9.30 -14.21
N THR A 18 -6.57 -10.27 -14.69
CA THR A 18 -6.76 -11.70 -14.43
C THR A 18 -6.60 -12.09 -12.96
N PHE A 19 -5.86 -11.32 -12.17
CA PHE A 19 -5.67 -11.57 -10.73
C PHE A 19 -6.78 -10.96 -9.85
N LEU A 20 -7.57 -10.03 -10.39
CA LEU A 20 -8.60 -9.34 -9.62
C LEU A 20 -9.60 -10.25 -8.92
N PRO A 21 -10.12 -11.35 -9.52
CA PRO A 21 -11.06 -12.22 -8.85
C PRO A 21 -10.50 -12.86 -7.57
N GLU A 22 -9.22 -13.23 -7.56
CA GLU A 22 -8.57 -13.85 -6.39
C GLU A 22 -8.30 -12.81 -5.30
N ALA A 23 -7.76 -11.64 -5.66
CA ALA A 23 -7.60 -10.52 -4.75
C ALA A 23 -8.94 -10.09 -4.14
N PHE A 24 -10.00 -10.03 -4.94
CA PHE A 24 -11.35 -9.73 -4.48
C PHE A 24 -11.91 -10.79 -3.51
N ALA A 25 -11.71 -12.06 -3.80
CA ALA A 25 -12.12 -13.15 -2.91
C ALA A 25 -11.44 -13.01 -1.54
N SER A 26 -10.15 -12.66 -1.51
CA SER A 26 -9.40 -12.43 -0.27
C SER A 26 -9.93 -11.24 0.54
N LEU A 27 -10.31 -10.17 -0.14
CA LEU A 27 -10.90 -8.99 0.50
C LEU A 27 -12.32 -9.28 1.02
N ARG A 28 -13.14 -10.00 0.26
CA ARG A 28 -14.48 -10.43 0.69
C ARG A 28 -14.45 -11.33 1.92
N ALA A 29 -13.40 -12.10 2.09
CA ALA A 29 -13.22 -13.00 3.22
C ALA A 29 -12.72 -12.29 4.49
N GLN A 30 -12.46 -10.97 4.44
CA GLN A 30 -12.05 -10.23 5.64
C GLN A 30 -13.24 -10.05 6.59
N GLU A 31 -13.05 -10.48 7.82
CA GLU A 31 -13.95 -10.22 8.93
C GLU A 31 -13.45 -8.95 9.65
N LEU A 32 -14.30 -7.95 9.77
CA LEU A 32 -13.96 -6.68 10.39
C LEU A 32 -14.61 -6.56 11.78
N PRO A 33 -14.02 -5.76 12.68
CA PRO A 33 -14.65 -5.42 13.96
C PRO A 33 -16.01 -4.74 13.77
N ASP A 34 -16.88 -4.83 14.77
CA ASP A 34 -18.18 -4.20 14.78
C ASP A 34 -18.10 -2.69 14.47
N GLY A 35 -18.96 -2.23 13.59
CA GLY A 35 -19.01 -0.83 13.16
C GLY A 35 -18.02 -0.47 12.05
N TRP A 36 -17.23 -1.42 11.55
CA TRP A 36 -16.35 -1.23 10.41
C TRP A 36 -16.87 -1.91 9.16
N GLU A 37 -16.65 -1.26 8.03
CA GLU A 37 -16.90 -1.77 6.68
C GLU A 37 -15.67 -1.52 5.80
N TRP A 38 -15.59 -2.17 4.65
CA TRP A 38 -14.59 -1.86 3.64
C TRP A 38 -15.26 -1.43 2.32
N GLU A 39 -14.56 -0.62 1.56
CA GLU A 39 -14.82 -0.36 0.14
C GLU A 39 -13.56 -0.65 -0.67
N TRP A 40 -13.73 -1.02 -1.93
CA TRP A 40 -12.62 -1.31 -2.83
C TRP A 40 -12.61 -0.35 -4.01
N LEU A 41 -11.55 0.42 -4.13
CA LEU A 41 -11.38 1.48 -5.13
C LEU A 41 -10.40 0.99 -6.20
N VAL A 42 -10.95 0.36 -7.25
CA VAL A 42 -10.19 -0.18 -8.38
C VAL A 42 -9.99 0.92 -9.42
N GLN A 43 -8.74 1.21 -9.76
CA GLN A 43 -8.37 2.20 -10.76
C GLN A 43 -7.60 1.52 -11.89
N VAL A 44 -8.20 1.45 -13.09
CA VAL A 44 -7.58 0.85 -14.28
C VAL A 44 -6.67 1.88 -14.95
N ASP A 45 -5.37 1.61 -14.93
CA ASP A 45 -4.35 2.51 -15.47
C ASP A 45 -4.03 2.22 -16.93
N GLY A 46 -4.58 3.00 -17.82
CA GLY A 46 -4.38 2.90 -19.28
C GLY A 46 -5.20 1.81 -19.97
N GLY A 47 -6.25 1.29 -19.28
CA GLY A 47 -7.23 0.33 -19.81
C GLY A 47 -8.65 0.89 -19.75
N ASN A 48 -9.64 0.01 -19.74
CA ASN A 48 -11.06 0.36 -19.66
C ASN A 48 -11.68 -0.26 -18.40
N ALA A 49 -12.40 0.53 -17.62
CA ALA A 49 -13.13 0.08 -16.44
C ALA A 49 -14.12 -1.06 -16.75
N ALA A 50 -14.66 -1.11 -17.97
CA ALA A 50 -15.55 -2.17 -18.43
C ALA A 50 -14.88 -3.56 -18.58
N ASP A 51 -13.54 -3.61 -18.60
CA ASP A 51 -12.78 -4.86 -18.70
C ASP A 51 -12.59 -5.54 -17.33
N VAL A 52 -12.97 -4.87 -16.24
CA VAL A 52 -12.97 -5.48 -14.90
C VAL A 52 -14.03 -6.57 -14.85
N PRO A 53 -13.67 -7.81 -14.41
CA PRO A 53 -14.61 -8.94 -14.37
C PRO A 53 -15.90 -8.60 -13.63
N ALA A 54 -17.07 -8.96 -14.21
CA ALA A 54 -18.39 -8.66 -13.66
C ALA A 54 -18.58 -9.17 -12.22
N GLY A 55 -18.05 -10.37 -11.91
CA GLY A 55 -18.06 -10.91 -10.53
C GLY A 55 -17.28 -10.07 -9.50
N VAL A 56 -16.53 -9.08 -9.95
CA VAL A 56 -15.84 -8.09 -9.12
C VAL A 56 -16.61 -6.77 -9.12
N SER A 57 -16.92 -6.22 -10.31
CA SER A 57 -17.50 -4.89 -10.47
C SER A 57 -18.95 -4.78 -10.03
N GLU A 58 -19.68 -5.89 -9.91
CA GLU A 58 -21.08 -5.93 -9.48
C GLU A 58 -21.27 -5.86 -7.95
N ASP A 59 -20.23 -6.05 -7.13
CA ASP A 59 -20.34 -5.86 -5.69
C ASP A 59 -20.47 -4.37 -5.36
N SER A 60 -21.49 -4.01 -4.60
CA SER A 60 -21.82 -2.60 -4.28
C SER A 60 -20.71 -1.85 -3.54
N ARG A 61 -19.80 -2.57 -2.88
CA ARG A 61 -18.64 -2.02 -2.17
C ARG A 61 -17.47 -1.72 -3.11
N VAL A 62 -17.52 -2.22 -4.35
CA VAL A 62 -16.47 -2.00 -5.35
C VAL A 62 -16.81 -0.78 -6.20
N LYS A 63 -15.84 0.11 -6.35
CA LYS A 63 -15.92 1.30 -7.21
C LYS A 63 -14.81 1.22 -8.25
N VAL A 64 -15.20 1.02 -9.50
CA VAL A 64 -14.27 0.93 -10.63
C VAL A 64 -14.23 2.25 -11.38
N SER A 65 -13.03 2.66 -11.79
CA SER A 65 -12.81 3.77 -12.72
C SER A 65 -11.56 3.51 -13.54
N ASP A 66 -11.33 4.29 -14.58
CA ASP A 66 -10.14 4.23 -15.40
C ASP A 66 -9.49 5.60 -15.59
N ASN A 67 -8.27 5.58 -16.08
CA ASN A 67 -7.53 6.77 -16.48
C ASN A 67 -6.59 6.45 -17.65
N ARG A 68 -6.15 7.49 -18.36
CA ARG A 68 -5.00 7.35 -19.28
C ARG A 68 -3.78 6.83 -18.50
N ARG A 69 -2.95 6.01 -19.11
CA ARG A 69 -1.77 5.43 -18.46
C ARG A 69 -0.90 6.50 -17.79
N GLY A 70 -0.76 6.39 -16.48
CA GLY A 70 -0.05 7.35 -15.63
C GLY A 70 0.91 6.71 -14.63
N GLY A 71 0.88 5.40 -14.53
CA GLY A 71 1.64 4.61 -13.55
C GLY A 71 0.91 4.44 -12.21
N PRO A 72 1.42 3.54 -11.36
CA PRO A 72 0.73 3.11 -10.14
C PRO A 72 0.49 4.26 -9.14
N GLY A 73 1.41 5.21 -9.02
CA GLY A 73 1.24 6.37 -8.15
C GLY A 73 0.08 7.27 -8.56
N VAL A 74 -0.07 7.53 -9.87
CA VAL A 74 -1.21 8.29 -10.40
C VAL A 74 -2.51 7.52 -10.17
N ALA A 75 -2.54 6.23 -10.49
CA ALA A 75 -3.74 5.41 -10.31
C ALA A 75 -4.18 5.32 -8.85
N ARG A 76 -3.24 5.14 -7.89
CA ARG A 76 -3.57 5.16 -6.45
C ARG A 76 -4.12 6.51 -6.00
N THR A 77 -3.55 7.62 -6.46
CA THR A 77 -4.03 8.97 -6.14
C THR A 77 -5.46 9.18 -6.66
N LEU A 78 -5.78 8.76 -7.89
CA LEU A 78 -7.12 8.85 -8.45
C LEU A 78 -8.11 7.87 -7.78
N ALA A 79 -7.66 6.71 -7.31
CA ALA A 79 -8.48 5.83 -6.49
C ALA A 79 -8.80 6.48 -5.15
N TRP A 80 -7.79 7.04 -4.48
CA TRP A 80 -7.92 7.70 -3.19
C TRP A 80 -8.87 8.92 -3.22
N ASP A 81 -8.90 9.71 -4.29
CA ASP A 81 -9.85 10.82 -4.44
C ASP A 81 -11.32 10.40 -4.21
N ARG A 82 -11.64 9.13 -4.49
CA ARG A 82 -12.98 8.56 -4.29
C ARG A 82 -13.16 7.88 -2.94
N SER A 83 -12.13 7.88 -2.08
CA SER A 83 -12.19 7.23 -0.77
C SER A 83 -13.15 7.95 0.19
N ARG A 84 -13.80 7.15 1.05
CA ARG A 84 -14.66 7.66 2.12
C ARG A 84 -14.21 7.15 3.49
N GLY A 85 -13.14 6.35 3.49
CA GLY A 85 -12.64 5.68 4.67
C GLY A 85 -11.80 6.57 5.56
N GLU A 86 -11.85 6.29 6.86
CA GLU A 86 -10.93 6.86 7.85
C GLU A 86 -9.53 6.26 7.73
N LEU A 87 -9.46 5.03 7.19
CA LEU A 87 -8.22 4.33 6.89
C LEU A 87 -8.14 4.02 5.40
N VAL A 88 -6.93 4.11 4.86
CA VAL A 88 -6.62 3.75 3.47
C VAL A 88 -5.62 2.59 3.48
N LYS A 89 -6.04 1.44 2.93
CA LYS A 89 -5.20 0.24 2.78
C LYS A 89 -4.70 0.12 1.36
N VAL A 90 -3.42 -0.18 1.18
CA VAL A 90 -2.86 -0.55 -0.12
C VAL A 90 -3.09 -2.05 -0.37
N LEU A 91 -3.47 -2.39 -1.60
CA LEU A 91 -3.51 -3.78 -2.07
C LEU A 91 -3.20 -3.80 -3.57
N ASP A 92 -2.10 -4.41 -3.95
CA ASP A 92 -1.71 -4.51 -5.36
C ASP A 92 -2.51 -5.59 -6.11
N SER A 93 -2.57 -5.49 -7.43
CA SER A 93 -3.53 -6.25 -8.26
C SER A 93 -3.34 -7.75 -8.27
N ASP A 94 -2.19 -8.21 -7.96
CA ASP A 94 -1.75 -9.60 -7.97
C ASP A 94 -1.62 -10.21 -6.57
N ASP A 95 -1.80 -9.40 -5.52
CA ASP A 95 -1.61 -9.81 -4.14
C ASP A 95 -2.91 -10.27 -3.44
N ILE A 96 -2.75 -10.93 -2.30
CA ILE A 96 -3.83 -11.52 -1.51
C ILE A 96 -3.73 -11.05 -0.06
N LEU A 97 -4.85 -10.68 0.53
CA LEU A 97 -4.95 -10.41 1.97
C LEU A 97 -5.23 -11.71 2.73
N PRO A 98 -4.34 -12.21 3.60
CA PRO A 98 -4.67 -13.32 4.49
C PRO A 98 -5.75 -12.92 5.51
N ALA A 99 -6.40 -13.93 6.08
CA ALA A 99 -7.47 -13.72 7.06
C ALA A 99 -7.03 -12.78 8.21
N GLY A 100 -7.91 -11.84 8.57
CA GLY A 100 -7.71 -10.90 9.66
C GLY A 100 -6.72 -9.76 9.37
N ALA A 101 -6.22 -9.61 8.14
CA ALA A 101 -5.27 -8.54 7.80
C ALA A 101 -5.84 -7.15 8.12
N LEU A 102 -7.05 -6.83 7.64
CA LEU A 102 -7.69 -5.55 7.91
C LEU A 102 -8.07 -5.37 9.39
N ALA A 103 -8.51 -6.45 10.05
CA ALA A 103 -8.87 -6.40 11.47
C ALA A 103 -7.66 -6.05 12.35
N ARG A 104 -6.47 -6.57 12.03
CA ARG A 104 -5.24 -6.23 12.75
C ARG A 104 -4.83 -4.78 12.55
N ASP A 105 -4.89 -4.26 11.31
CA ASP A 105 -4.65 -2.84 11.03
C ASP A 105 -5.59 -1.95 11.86
N ILE A 106 -6.89 -2.25 11.86
CA ILE A 106 -7.91 -1.52 12.62
C ILE A 106 -7.62 -1.57 14.11
N ALA A 107 -7.33 -2.76 14.66
CA ALA A 107 -7.10 -2.94 16.09
C ALA A 107 -5.91 -2.10 16.60
N ILE A 108 -4.82 -2.05 15.84
CA ILE A 108 -3.66 -1.19 16.18
C ILE A 108 -4.04 0.29 16.11
N MET A 109 -4.73 0.71 15.04
CA MET A 109 -5.15 2.10 14.89
C MET A 109 -6.12 2.56 15.99
N GLU A 110 -6.97 1.67 16.50
CA GLU A 110 -7.87 1.98 17.61
C GLU A 110 -7.15 2.02 18.95
N ALA A 111 -6.25 1.05 19.19
CA ALA A 111 -5.51 0.96 20.44
C ALA A 111 -4.46 2.09 20.58
N HIS A 112 -3.95 2.61 19.49
CA HIS A 112 -2.88 3.61 19.43
C HIS A 112 -3.27 4.83 18.58
N PRO A 113 -4.05 5.78 19.12
CA PRO A 113 -4.56 6.94 18.36
C PRO A 113 -3.46 7.85 17.77
N THR A 114 -2.26 7.84 18.32
CA THR A 114 -1.10 8.63 17.83
C THR A 114 -0.37 7.97 16.68
N VAL A 115 -0.56 6.65 16.48
CA VAL A 115 0.01 5.93 15.33
C VAL A 115 -0.70 6.37 14.04
N GLY A 116 0.07 6.83 13.07
CA GLY A 116 -0.45 7.37 11.81
C GLY A 116 -0.62 6.32 10.71
N TRP A 117 0.15 5.22 10.79
CA TRP A 117 0.19 4.19 9.76
C TRP A 117 0.66 2.85 10.34
N THR A 118 0.26 1.76 9.69
CA THR A 118 0.74 0.41 9.98
C THR A 118 1.35 -0.22 8.75
N VAL A 119 2.28 -1.11 8.97
CA VAL A 119 2.80 -2.09 7.99
C VAL A 119 2.89 -3.45 8.66
N CYS A 120 2.96 -4.50 7.89
CA CYS A 120 3.00 -5.85 8.42
C CYS A 120 3.98 -6.73 7.64
N ARG A 121 4.20 -7.94 8.17
CA ARG A 121 4.97 -8.96 7.48
C ARG A 121 4.28 -9.37 6.18
N ALA A 122 5.08 -9.66 5.15
CA ALA A 122 4.62 -10.22 3.89
C ALA A 122 5.26 -11.60 3.66
N ASP A 123 4.50 -12.52 3.08
CA ASP A 123 5.03 -13.78 2.58
C ASP A 123 4.96 -13.80 1.06
N ASP A 124 6.02 -14.29 0.40
CA ASP A 124 6.04 -14.50 -1.04
C ASP A 124 5.12 -15.67 -1.42
N LEU A 125 4.10 -15.41 -2.24
CA LEU A 125 3.24 -16.44 -2.83
C LEU A 125 3.87 -16.91 -4.13
N MET A 126 4.44 -18.10 -4.11
CA MET A 126 5.17 -18.68 -5.22
C MET A 126 4.21 -19.23 -6.30
N PRO A 127 4.68 -19.42 -7.57
CA PRO A 127 3.84 -19.94 -8.65
C PRO A 127 3.24 -21.33 -8.40
N ASP A 128 3.83 -22.12 -7.52
CA ASP A 128 3.33 -23.44 -7.11
C ASP A 128 2.31 -23.37 -5.96
N GLY A 129 1.97 -22.17 -5.50
CA GLY A 129 1.06 -21.91 -4.40
C GLY A 129 1.70 -21.99 -3.01
N SER A 130 2.98 -22.31 -2.89
CA SER A 130 3.69 -22.29 -1.61
C SER A 130 3.92 -20.86 -1.11
N LEU A 131 3.96 -20.71 0.21
CA LEU A 131 4.32 -19.45 0.87
C LEU A 131 5.76 -19.53 1.37
N GLN A 132 6.53 -18.49 1.08
CA GLN A 132 7.89 -18.31 1.58
C GLN A 132 7.98 -17.01 2.36
N HIS A 133 8.59 -17.06 3.53
CA HIS A 133 8.76 -15.86 4.34
C HIS A 133 9.67 -14.86 3.61
N ASN A 134 9.15 -13.65 3.38
CA ASN A 134 9.89 -12.55 2.75
C ASN A 134 10.44 -11.63 3.83
N THR A 135 11.75 -11.70 4.09
CA THR A 135 12.43 -10.79 4.99
C THR A 135 13.07 -9.64 4.23
N LEU A 136 12.51 -8.45 4.33
CA LEU A 136 13.12 -7.21 3.84
C LEU A 136 13.99 -6.51 4.90
N GLY A 137 14.30 -7.20 6.00
CA GLY A 137 14.94 -6.63 7.18
C GLY A 137 13.90 -6.24 8.24
N ASP A 138 12.79 -7.00 8.30
CA ASP A 138 11.67 -6.77 9.19
C ASP A 138 12.12 -6.32 10.59
N PRO A 139 11.60 -5.19 11.10
CA PRO A 139 11.88 -4.73 12.46
C PRO A 139 11.20 -5.66 13.50
N GLU A 140 11.51 -5.45 14.77
CA GLU A 140 10.74 -6.09 15.83
C GLU A 140 9.29 -5.59 15.82
N PRO A 141 8.29 -6.46 16.06
CA PRO A 141 6.89 -6.04 16.11
C PRO A 141 6.64 -4.97 17.18
N GLY A 142 5.92 -3.92 16.82
CA GLY A 142 5.62 -2.82 17.73
C GLY A 142 5.72 -1.44 17.09
N LEU A 143 5.93 -0.45 17.95
CA LEU A 143 6.05 0.95 17.54
C LEU A 143 7.30 1.16 16.69
N LEU A 144 7.10 1.77 15.53
CA LEU A 144 8.16 2.32 14.69
C LEU A 144 8.25 3.82 14.97
N ALA A 145 9.38 4.23 15.54
CA ALA A 145 9.58 5.62 15.91
C ALA A 145 9.75 6.53 14.68
N LEU A 146 9.38 7.77 14.83
CA LEU A 146 9.50 8.82 13.80
C LEU A 146 10.89 8.80 13.13
N GLY A 147 10.95 8.61 11.81
CA GLY A 147 12.18 8.63 11.02
C GLY A 147 13.03 7.35 11.06
N GLU A 148 12.58 6.29 11.73
CA GLU A 148 13.32 5.03 11.89
C GLU A 148 13.56 4.35 10.54
N LEU A 149 12.52 4.19 9.72
CA LEU A 149 12.64 3.59 8.41
C LEU A 149 13.43 4.46 7.43
N TYR A 150 13.30 5.77 7.53
CA TYR A 150 14.09 6.69 6.70
C TYR A 150 15.58 6.62 7.03
N ALA A 151 15.94 6.53 8.29
CA ALA A 151 17.34 6.37 8.71
C ALA A 151 17.94 5.07 8.15
N TYR A 152 17.21 3.96 8.19
CA TYR A 152 17.63 2.70 7.58
C TYR A 152 17.74 2.81 6.05
N TRP A 153 16.71 3.37 5.40
CA TRP A 153 16.68 3.55 3.94
C TRP A 153 17.81 4.46 3.44
N ALA A 154 18.15 5.51 4.17
CA ALA A 154 19.18 6.47 3.77
C ALA A 154 20.55 5.81 3.53
N THR A 155 20.83 4.67 4.16
CA THR A 155 22.08 3.91 4.04
C THR A 155 21.97 2.68 3.13
N THR A 156 20.77 2.06 3.07
CA THR A 156 20.59 0.77 2.38
C THR A 156 19.83 0.88 1.06
N HIS A 157 19.09 1.99 0.85
CA HIS A 157 18.08 2.19 -0.19
C HIS A 157 17.01 1.08 -0.22
N ARG A 158 16.80 0.42 0.94
CA ARG A 158 15.73 -0.57 1.17
C ARG A 158 14.79 -0.07 2.25
N PRO A 159 13.47 -0.24 2.10
CA PRO A 159 12.51 0.32 3.06
C PRO A 159 12.49 -0.39 4.43
N GLY A 160 13.10 -1.57 4.57
CA GLY A 160 13.11 -2.36 5.81
C GLY A 160 11.79 -3.09 6.10
N VAL A 161 10.72 -2.72 5.42
CA VAL A 161 9.37 -3.33 5.49
C VAL A 161 8.78 -3.38 4.08
N HIS A 162 7.72 -4.16 3.86
CA HIS A 162 7.07 -4.25 2.55
C HIS A 162 6.06 -3.11 2.35
N PRO A 163 6.29 -2.12 1.45
CA PRO A 163 5.42 -0.93 1.32
C PRO A 163 4.00 -1.26 0.87
N ALA A 164 3.79 -2.38 0.15
CA ALA A 164 2.45 -2.82 -0.27
C ALA A 164 1.56 -3.30 0.89
N THR A 165 2.12 -3.40 2.11
CA THR A 165 1.34 -3.74 3.32
C THR A 165 0.75 -2.53 4.04
N LEU A 166 1.01 -1.32 3.56
CA LEU A 166 0.69 -0.06 4.21
C LEU A 166 -0.82 0.13 4.44
N CYS A 167 -1.19 0.49 5.67
CA CYS A 167 -2.49 1.03 6.03
C CYS A 167 -2.28 2.37 6.73
N ILE A 168 -3.05 3.40 6.37
CA ILE A 168 -2.75 4.80 6.69
C ILE A 168 -4.02 5.49 7.20
N ARG A 169 -3.91 6.38 8.19
CA ARG A 169 -4.99 7.34 8.47
C ARG A 169 -5.17 8.27 7.27
N GLU A 170 -6.40 8.40 6.79
CA GLU A 170 -6.71 9.23 5.63
C GLU A 170 -6.19 10.67 5.79
N SER A 171 -6.36 11.25 6.98
CA SER A 171 -5.88 12.60 7.29
C SER A 171 -4.35 12.76 7.13
N LEU A 172 -3.57 11.75 7.53
CA LEU A 172 -2.12 11.77 7.35
C LEU A 172 -1.73 11.59 5.87
N LEU A 173 -2.47 10.74 5.13
CA LEU A 173 -2.27 10.59 3.68
C LEU A 173 -2.54 11.91 2.94
N ALA A 174 -3.59 12.63 3.34
CA ALA A 174 -3.92 13.95 2.79
C ALA A 174 -2.82 14.99 3.10
N GLU A 175 -2.32 15.01 4.33
CA GLU A 175 -1.23 15.89 4.74
C GLU A 175 0.08 15.58 4.00
N ALA A 176 0.38 14.30 3.76
CA ALA A 176 1.51 13.86 2.95
C ALA A 176 1.37 14.21 1.47
N GLY A 177 0.15 14.54 0.99
CA GLY A 177 -0.15 14.86 -0.41
C GLY A 177 -0.22 13.63 -1.32
N GLY A 178 -0.54 12.46 -0.77
CA GLY A 178 -0.72 11.21 -1.53
C GLY A 178 0.57 10.67 -2.15
N TRP A 179 0.42 9.84 -3.18
CA TRP A 179 1.54 9.21 -3.89
C TRP A 179 2.21 10.17 -4.86
N MET A 180 3.54 10.12 -4.93
CA MET A 180 4.28 10.79 -6.00
C MET A 180 4.00 10.09 -7.35
N ALA A 181 3.91 10.86 -8.43
CA ALA A 181 3.81 10.34 -9.80
C ALA A 181 5.19 9.87 -10.30
N LEU A 182 5.77 8.89 -9.61
CA LEU A 182 7.04 8.28 -9.98
C LEU A 182 6.80 7.03 -10.84
N PRO A 183 7.69 6.69 -11.76
CA PRO A 183 7.58 5.48 -12.57
C PRO A 183 7.81 4.20 -11.77
N ALA A 184 8.48 4.30 -10.60
CA ALA A 184 8.71 3.21 -9.65
C ALA A 184 8.94 3.77 -8.24
N SER A 185 8.81 2.91 -7.21
CA SER A 185 9.08 3.26 -5.79
C SER A 185 8.22 4.39 -5.22
N GLU A 186 7.08 4.68 -5.83
CA GLU A 186 6.10 5.65 -5.33
C GLU A 186 5.51 5.23 -3.98
N ASP A 187 5.39 3.93 -3.74
CA ASP A 187 5.01 3.30 -2.48
C ASP A 187 6.05 3.53 -1.38
N THR A 188 7.32 3.26 -1.69
CA THR A 188 8.45 3.56 -0.81
C THR A 188 8.55 5.05 -0.52
N ALA A 189 8.35 5.90 -1.54
CA ALA A 189 8.36 7.34 -1.37
C ALA A 189 7.25 7.84 -0.42
N LEU A 190 6.08 7.22 -0.46
CA LEU A 190 5.00 7.54 0.47
C LEU A 190 5.33 7.02 1.88
N LEU A 191 5.72 5.75 2.01
CA LEU A 191 6.06 5.16 3.30
C LEU A 191 7.09 6.02 4.06
N LEU A 192 8.17 6.43 3.40
CA LEU A 192 9.20 7.26 4.01
C LEU A 192 8.73 8.68 4.33
N ALA A 193 7.78 9.21 3.56
CA ALA A 193 7.16 10.49 3.89
C ALA A 193 6.32 10.39 5.17
N LEU A 194 5.53 9.33 5.31
CA LEU A 194 4.74 9.07 6.52
C LEU A 194 5.62 8.83 7.74
N ASP A 195 6.71 8.09 7.58
CA ASP A 195 7.68 7.76 8.62
C ASP A 195 8.32 9.00 9.28
N VAL A 196 8.51 10.08 8.53
CA VAL A 196 9.02 11.34 9.10
C VAL A 196 7.92 12.32 9.55
N MET A 197 6.65 11.94 9.42
CA MET A 197 5.50 12.78 9.80
C MET A 197 4.78 12.26 11.04
N ALA A 198 4.77 10.94 11.25
CA ALA A 198 4.07 10.30 12.37
C ALA A 198 4.72 8.95 12.71
N ASP A 199 4.55 8.53 13.96
CA ASP A 199 4.90 7.16 14.38
C ASP A 199 4.09 6.13 13.58
N GLY A 200 4.74 5.02 13.26
CA GLY A 200 4.12 3.86 12.63
C GLY A 200 4.06 2.66 13.56
N TRP A 201 3.50 1.57 13.05
CA TRP A 201 3.48 0.30 13.76
C TRP A 201 3.78 -0.87 12.83
N PHE A 202 4.72 -1.73 13.23
CA PHE A 202 4.98 -2.97 12.53
C PHE A 202 4.20 -4.12 13.18
N ILE A 203 3.31 -4.74 12.40
CA ILE A 203 2.52 -5.91 12.80
C ILE A 203 3.31 -7.16 12.41
N GLY A 204 3.71 -7.96 13.41
CA GLY A 204 4.55 -9.14 13.21
C GLY A 204 3.88 -10.32 12.49
N GLU A 205 2.54 -10.30 12.38
CA GLU A 205 1.80 -11.31 11.64
C GLU A 205 1.77 -10.98 10.14
N THR A 206 1.72 -12.02 9.31
CA THR A 206 1.59 -11.85 7.86
C THR A 206 0.24 -11.21 7.50
N GLY A 207 0.29 -10.08 6.81
CA GLY A 207 -0.89 -9.35 6.35
C GLY A 207 -0.95 -9.20 4.83
N LEU A 208 0.03 -9.79 4.11
CA LEU A 208 0.06 -9.81 2.65
C LEU A 208 0.71 -11.09 2.15
N HIS A 209 0.08 -11.75 1.19
CA HIS A 209 0.74 -12.74 0.34
C HIS A 209 1.12 -12.04 -0.98
N TYR A 210 2.41 -11.74 -1.10
CA TYR A 210 3.00 -11.05 -2.25
C TYR A 210 3.27 -12.03 -3.37
N ARG A 211 2.50 -11.94 -4.44
CA ARG A 211 2.58 -12.90 -5.56
C ARG A 211 3.86 -12.73 -6.35
N LYS A 212 4.52 -13.85 -6.65
CA LYS A 212 5.71 -13.93 -7.52
C LYS A 212 5.33 -14.44 -8.89
N HIS A 213 5.59 -13.63 -9.93
CA HIS A 213 5.44 -14.02 -11.32
C HIS A 213 6.37 -13.22 -12.24
N ALA A 214 6.66 -13.76 -13.43
CA ALA A 214 7.66 -13.17 -14.33
C ALA A 214 7.28 -11.80 -14.90
N ALA A 215 5.99 -11.43 -14.89
CA ALA A 215 5.50 -10.15 -15.40
C ALA A 215 5.45 -9.03 -14.34
N GLN A 216 5.99 -9.24 -13.13
CA GLN A 216 6.06 -8.20 -12.12
C GLN A 216 6.99 -7.07 -12.55
N THR A 217 6.61 -5.83 -12.26
CA THR A 217 7.45 -4.65 -12.52
C THR A 217 8.81 -4.77 -11.83
N THR A 218 8.85 -5.33 -10.63
CA THR A 218 10.07 -5.54 -9.84
C THR A 218 11.01 -6.62 -10.40
N ALA A 219 10.53 -7.46 -11.33
CA ALA A 219 11.34 -8.47 -11.99
C ALA A 219 12.12 -7.90 -13.20
N HIS A 220 11.84 -6.69 -13.64
CA HIS A 220 12.53 -6.08 -14.77
C HIS A 220 13.98 -5.71 -14.38
N PRO A 221 15.00 -6.04 -15.22
CA PRO A 221 16.41 -5.76 -14.91
C PRO A 221 16.71 -4.29 -14.62
N ASP A 222 16.01 -3.38 -15.32
CA ASP A 222 16.23 -1.94 -15.21
C ASP A 222 15.43 -1.29 -14.06
N HIS A 223 14.66 -2.07 -13.29
CA HIS A 223 13.78 -1.54 -12.24
C HIS A 223 14.49 -0.67 -11.20
N ARG A 224 15.78 -0.89 -10.97
CA ARG A 224 16.61 -0.16 -9.99
C ARG A 224 17.99 0.12 -10.53
N ALA A 225 18.11 0.62 -11.75
CA ALA A 225 19.38 0.85 -12.41
C ALA A 225 19.44 2.18 -13.16
N GLY A 226 20.66 2.71 -13.30
CA GLY A 226 20.98 3.88 -14.13
C GLY A 226 20.57 5.23 -13.55
N ASP A 227 20.75 6.28 -14.35
CA ASP A 227 20.55 7.68 -13.98
C ASP A 227 19.10 7.98 -13.54
N GLU A 228 18.12 7.24 -14.08
CA GLU A 228 16.72 7.37 -13.68
C GLU A 228 16.51 6.92 -12.22
N TRP A 229 17.13 5.82 -11.82
CA TRP A 229 17.09 5.35 -10.44
C TRP A 229 17.70 6.38 -9.48
N ASP A 230 18.86 6.95 -9.82
CA ASP A 230 19.52 7.96 -9.00
C ASP A 230 18.66 9.23 -8.88
N ALA A 231 17.97 9.62 -9.95
CA ALA A 231 17.05 10.74 -9.93
C ALA A 231 15.82 10.48 -9.04
N LEU A 232 15.26 9.26 -9.07
CA LEU A 232 14.16 8.83 -8.19
C LEU A 232 14.57 8.89 -6.72
N ILE A 233 15.70 8.30 -6.36
CA ILE A 233 16.26 8.35 -4.99
C ILE A 233 16.46 9.81 -4.55
N GLY A 234 16.98 10.65 -5.44
CA GLY A 234 17.17 12.08 -5.19
C GLY A 234 15.85 12.82 -4.92
N ALA A 235 14.80 12.53 -5.70
CA ALA A 235 13.47 13.14 -5.54
C ALA A 235 12.81 12.69 -4.23
N ILE A 236 12.87 11.40 -3.90
CA ILE A 236 12.37 10.85 -2.63
C ILE A 236 13.06 11.54 -1.46
N ARG A 237 14.39 11.58 -1.44
CA ARG A 237 15.18 12.22 -0.37
C ARG A 237 14.82 13.68 -0.19
N LYS A 238 14.65 14.43 -1.28
CA LYS A 238 14.24 15.85 -1.21
C LYS A 238 12.88 16.04 -0.56
N ARG A 239 11.90 15.22 -0.94
CA ARG A 239 10.55 15.25 -0.33
C ARG A 239 10.61 14.94 1.15
N VAL A 240 11.22 13.82 1.51
CA VAL A 240 11.29 13.35 2.90
C VAL A 240 11.99 14.38 3.79
N ASN A 241 13.13 14.91 3.38
CA ASN A 241 13.85 15.95 4.12
C ASN A 241 13.00 17.22 4.32
N ALA A 242 12.23 17.63 3.30
CA ALA A 242 11.36 18.78 3.40
C ALA A 242 10.19 18.57 4.39
N LEU A 243 9.67 17.34 4.47
CA LEU A 243 8.63 16.97 5.43
C LEU A 243 9.20 16.85 6.84
N ALA A 244 10.35 16.22 7.03
CA ALA A 244 11.00 16.08 8.33
C ALA A 244 11.28 17.44 9.03
N VAL A 245 11.61 18.47 8.28
CA VAL A 245 11.78 19.84 8.83
C VAL A 245 10.47 20.42 9.38
N ARG A 246 9.32 20.01 8.83
CA ARG A 246 7.99 20.48 9.25
C ARG A 246 7.42 19.69 10.42
N HIS A 247 7.92 18.47 10.63
CA HIS A 247 7.51 17.52 11.66
C HIS A 247 8.73 17.12 12.51
N PRO A 248 9.34 18.06 13.27
CA PRO A 248 10.49 17.73 14.10
C PRO A 248 10.08 16.73 15.21
N PRO A 249 10.95 15.78 15.58
CA PRO A 249 10.71 14.96 16.75
C PRO A 249 10.52 15.81 17.99
N ALA A 250 9.61 15.40 18.86
CA ALA A 250 9.26 16.09 20.11
C ALA A 250 10.43 16.13 21.10
#